data_13654e35a91195550dab0d703ffd47f6
#
_entry.id   13654e35a91195550dab0d703ffd47f6
#
_cell.length_a   1.000
_cell.length_b   1.000
_cell.length_c   1.000
_cell.angle_alpha   90.00
_cell.angle_beta   90.00
_cell.angle_gamma   90.00
#
_symmetry.space_group_name_H-M   'P 1'
#
loop_
_entity.id
_entity.type
_entity.pdbx_description
1 polymer ?
#
loop_
_entity_poly.entity_id
_entity_poly.type
_entity_poly.pdbx_seq_one_letter_code
_entity_poly.pdbx_strand_id
1 'polypeptide(L)'
;MRYADDWCLMVHGTKADAEALRDEIAEVLSTMGLRLSQEKTLITHIEQGLDFLGWRIQRHRKPGTDRCYVYTYPAKKALRAIMAKVKTLCRQVGTNQPLDALLARINPAVRGWCAYFRPGVSFATFSYLRHYLWHTVWRWVRKHPKTGWRKIRRHYGGRGSWWASENRELFNPISVGTTRYRYRGLAILTPWDATG
;
A
#
# COMPACT_ATOMS: atom_id res chain seq x y z
N MET A 1 1.42 -2.95 -19.10
CA MET A 1 1.67 -1.87 -18.12
C MET A 1 3.15 -1.88 -17.75
N ARG A 2 3.84 -0.77 -17.87
CA ARG A 2 5.29 -0.65 -17.62
C ARG A 2 5.58 0.54 -16.71
N TYR A 3 6.51 0.36 -15.79
CA TYR A 3 7.03 1.42 -14.92
C TYR A 3 8.54 1.19 -14.72
N ALA A 4 9.35 2.03 -15.34
CA ALA A 4 10.82 1.86 -15.44
C ALA A 4 11.17 0.43 -15.92
N ASP A 5 11.86 -0.34 -15.09
CA ASP A 5 12.28 -1.72 -15.37
C ASP A 5 11.19 -2.76 -15.04
N ASP A 6 10.16 -2.36 -14.26
CA ASP A 6 9.06 -3.23 -13.92
C ASP A 6 7.94 -3.17 -14.97
N TRP A 7 7.48 -4.33 -15.41
CA TRP A 7 6.35 -4.42 -16.32
C TRP A 7 5.41 -5.57 -15.95
N CYS A 8 4.17 -5.43 -16.33
CA CYS A 8 3.14 -6.44 -16.13
C CYS A 8 2.33 -6.58 -17.42
N LEU A 9 2.18 -7.80 -17.88
CA LEU A 9 1.39 -8.17 -19.04
C LEU A 9 0.19 -9.02 -18.58
N MET A 10 -0.98 -8.72 -19.12
CA MET A 10 -2.18 -9.53 -18.91
C MET A 10 -2.48 -10.29 -20.20
N VAL A 11 -2.54 -11.60 -20.09
CA VAL A 11 -2.83 -12.50 -21.20
C VAL A 11 -4.22 -13.11 -20.98
N HIS A 12 -5.04 -13.08 -22.01
CA HIS A 12 -6.32 -13.81 -22.05
C HIS A 12 -6.06 -15.13 -22.78
N GLY A 13 -5.97 -16.21 -22.02
CA GLY A 13 -5.66 -17.54 -22.57
C GLY A 13 -5.24 -18.52 -21.49
N THR A 14 -4.54 -19.54 -21.90
CA THR A 14 -3.99 -20.59 -21.04
C THR A 14 -2.63 -20.19 -20.44
N LYS A 15 -2.12 -21.01 -19.53
CA LYS A 15 -0.77 -20.85 -19.03
C LYS A 15 0.29 -21.01 -20.15
N ALA A 16 0.04 -21.93 -21.09
CA ALA A 16 0.93 -22.17 -22.23
C ALA A 16 1.04 -20.94 -23.14
N ASP A 17 -0.07 -20.21 -23.36
CA ASP A 17 -0.05 -18.96 -24.15
C ASP A 17 0.78 -17.88 -23.45
N ALA A 18 0.70 -17.80 -22.12
CA ALA A 18 1.51 -16.87 -21.34
C ALA A 18 3.01 -17.23 -21.33
N GLU A 19 3.33 -18.53 -21.35
CA GLU A 19 4.71 -19.03 -21.44
C GLU A 19 5.29 -18.74 -22.83
N ALA A 20 4.56 -19.01 -23.90
CA ALA A 20 4.97 -18.70 -25.28
C ALA A 20 5.25 -17.21 -25.45
N LEU A 21 4.35 -16.36 -24.98
CA LEU A 21 4.52 -14.91 -25.05
C LEU A 21 5.72 -14.40 -24.22
N ARG A 22 6.00 -15.01 -23.06
CA ARG A 22 7.22 -14.69 -22.30
C ARG A 22 8.48 -14.99 -23.10
N ASP A 23 8.49 -16.12 -23.80
CA ASP A 23 9.66 -16.56 -24.56
C ASP A 23 9.86 -15.67 -25.81
N GLU A 24 8.80 -15.28 -26.50
CA GLU A 24 8.84 -14.28 -27.58
C GLU A 24 9.41 -12.93 -27.09
N ILE A 25 8.94 -12.46 -25.93
CA ILE A 25 9.46 -11.22 -25.32
C ILE A 25 10.95 -11.37 -24.98
N ALA A 26 11.36 -12.52 -24.46
CA ALA A 26 12.76 -12.77 -24.15
C ALA A 26 13.65 -12.72 -25.41
N GLU A 27 13.17 -13.25 -26.54
CA GLU A 27 13.84 -13.19 -27.83
C GLU A 27 13.99 -11.75 -28.30
N VAL A 28 12.89 -10.98 -28.31
CA VAL A 28 12.94 -9.55 -28.71
C VAL A 28 13.88 -8.76 -27.82
N LEU A 29 13.86 -8.96 -26.50
CA LEU A 29 14.77 -8.26 -25.59
C LEU A 29 16.24 -8.64 -25.81
N SER A 30 16.50 -9.89 -26.19
CA SER A 30 17.86 -10.36 -26.45
C SER A 30 18.52 -9.63 -27.63
N THR A 31 17.74 -9.25 -28.65
CA THR A 31 18.24 -8.45 -29.79
C THR A 31 18.72 -7.06 -29.38
N MET A 32 18.19 -6.54 -28.27
CA MET A 32 18.57 -5.25 -27.65
C MET A 32 19.65 -5.39 -26.57
N GLY A 33 20.20 -6.60 -26.37
CA GLY A 33 21.15 -6.87 -25.28
C GLY A 33 20.55 -6.94 -23.88
N LEU A 34 19.21 -7.00 -23.78
CA LEU A 34 18.49 -7.09 -22.50
C LEU A 34 18.12 -8.55 -22.22
N ARG A 35 17.98 -8.87 -20.92
CA ARG A 35 17.58 -10.23 -20.47
C ARG A 35 16.47 -10.16 -19.44
N LEU A 36 15.50 -11.08 -19.53
CA LEU A 36 14.53 -11.29 -18.48
C LEU A 36 15.18 -11.96 -17.27
N SER A 37 14.92 -11.43 -16.08
CA SER A 37 15.31 -12.12 -14.85
C SER A 37 14.36 -13.29 -14.61
N GLN A 38 14.86 -14.52 -14.69
CA GLN A 38 14.06 -15.73 -14.45
C GLN A 38 13.45 -15.78 -13.05
N GLU A 39 14.18 -15.30 -12.04
CA GLU A 39 13.70 -15.25 -10.66
C GLU A 39 12.57 -14.24 -10.43
N LYS A 40 12.53 -13.15 -11.22
CA LYS A 40 11.56 -12.06 -11.06
C LYS A 40 10.41 -12.14 -12.04
N THR A 41 10.55 -12.85 -13.15
CA THR A 41 9.52 -12.99 -14.18
C THR A 41 8.60 -14.15 -13.79
N LEU A 42 7.43 -13.82 -13.25
CA LEU A 42 6.46 -14.79 -12.77
C LEU A 42 5.22 -14.81 -13.67
N ILE A 43 4.79 -16.00 -14.05
CA ILE A 43 3.48 -16.26 -14.64
C ILE A 43 2.56 -16.73 -13.53
N THR A 44 1.46 -15.99 -13.32
CA THR A 44 0.50 -16.31 -12.25
C THR A 44 -0.93 -16.14 -12.74
N HIS A 45 -1.83 -16.98 -12.25
CA HIS A 45 -3.26 -16.82 -12.53
C HIS A 45 -3.84 -15.64 -11.74
N ILE A 46 -4.77 -14.89 -12.35
CA ILE A 46 -5.35 -13.67 -11.74
C ILE A 46 -6.09 -13.96 -10.43
N GLU A 47 -6.57 -15.20 -10.21
CA GLU A 47 -7.18 -15.60 -8.93
C GLU A 47 -6.15 -15.81 -7.82
N GLN A 48 -4.94 -16.25 -8.16
CA GLN A 48 -3.82 -16.28 -7.22
C GLN A 48 -3.33 -14.88 -6.91
N GLY A 49 -3.51 -13.96 -7.89
CA GLY A 49 -3.14 -12.56 -7.82
C GLY A 49 -1.64 -12.34 -7.97
N LEU A 50 -1.29 -11.09 -8.26
CA LEU A 50 0.09 -10.66 -8.44
C LEU A 50 0.38 -9.39 -7.62
N ASP A 51 1.62 -9.25 -7.20
CA ASP A 51 2.10 -8.04 -6.54
C ASP A 51 2.89 -7.21 -7.56
N PHE A 52 2.40 -5.99 -7.84
CA PHE A 52 3.04 -5.05 -8.76
C PHE A 52 3.07 -3.65 -8.15
N LEU A 53 4.25 -3.01 -8.10
CA LEU A 53 4.45 -1.67 -7.53
C LEU A 53 3.84 -1.48 -6.12
N GLY A 54 3.92 -2.51 -5.30
CA GLY A 54 3.34 -2.48 -3.94
C GLY A 54 1.84 -2.74 -3.88
N TRP A 55 1.17 -2.88 -5.01
CA TRP A 55 -0.22 -3.27 -5.11
C TRP A 55 -0.37 -4.77 -5.25
N ARG A 56 -1.40 -5.33 -4.62
CA ARG A 56 -1.91 -6.68 -4.92
C ARG A 56 -3.08 -6.55 -5.88
N ILE A 57 -2.98 -7.17 -7.03
CA ILE A 57 -4.03 -7.25 -8.06
C ILE A 57 -4.55 -8.68 -8.04
N GLN A 58 -5.84 -8.86 -7.77
CA GLN A 58 -6.41 -10.19 -7.63
C GLN A 58 -7.90 -10.20 -7.98
N ARG A 59 -8.35 -11.26 -8.67
CA ARG A 59 -9.76 -11.51 -8.93
C ARG A 59 -10.38 -12.23 -7.74
N HIS A 60 -11.47 -11.69 -7.24
CA HIS A 60 -12.27 -12.29 -6.18
C HIS A 60 -13.70 -12.47 -6.63
N ARG A 61 -14.30 -13.58 -6.25
CA ARG A 61 -15.73 -13.81 -6.38
C ARG A 61 -16.47 -13.05 -5.29
N LYS A 62 -17.51 -12.30 -5.66
CA LYS A 62 -18.36 -11.61 -4.68
C LYS A 62 -19.18 -12.65 -3.90
N PRO A 63 -19.11 -12.66 -2.55
CA PRO A 63 -19.91 -13.57 -1.74
C PRO A 63 -21.40 -13.52 -2.11
N GLY A 64 -22.04 -14.69 -2.22
CA GLY A 64 -23.47 -14.81 -2.56
C GLY A 64 -23.82 -14.58 -4.03
N THR A 65 -22.83 -14.44 -4.93
CA THR A 65 -23.06 -14.27 -6.38
C THR A 65 -21.97 -14.97 -7.19
N ASP A 66 -22.25 -15.24 -8.48
CA ASP A 66 -21.25 -15.76 -9.42
C ASP A 66 -20.38 -14.68 -10.06
N ARG A 67 -20.58 -13.42 -9.67
CA ARG A 67 -19.83 -12.30 -10.24
C ARG A 67 -18.44 -12.22 -9.67
N CYS A 68 -17.44 -12.14 -10.54
CA CYS A 68 -16.05 -11.95 -10.19
C CYS A 68 -15.61 -10.51 -10.48
N TYR A 69 -14.79 -9.95 -9.60
CA TYR A 69 -14.24 -8.61 -9.75
C TYR A 69 -12.75 -8.61 -9.47
N VAL A 70 -12.01 -7.84 -10.25
CA VAL A 70 -10.59 -7.60 -9.99
C VAL A 70 -10.46 -6.43 -9.01
N TYR A 71 -9.77 -6.70 -7.91
CA TYR A 71 -9.47 -5.71 -6.88
C TYR A 71 -7.99 -5.39 -6.86
N THR A 72 -7.69 -4.10 -6.64
CA THR A 72 -6.35 -3.62 -6.34
C THR A 72 -6.33 -3.10 -4.91
N TYR A 73 -5.41 -3.62 -4.10
CA TYR A 73 -5.26 -3.23 -2.69
C TYR A 73 -3.79 -3.30 -2.29
N PRO A 74 -3.37 -2.64 -1.18
CA PRO A 74 -1.97 -2.67 -0.76
C PRO A 74 -1.47 -4.09 -0.52
N ALA A 75 -0.35 -4.45 -1.15
CA ALA A 75 0.28 -5.75 -0.94
C ALA A 75 0.75 -5.89 0.52
N LYS A 76 0.75 -7.11 1.05
CA LYS A 76 1.21 -7.40 2.41
C LYS A 76 2.64 -6.92 2.66
N LYS A 77 3.50 -7.00 1.63
CA LYS A 77 4.89 -6.50 1.69
C LYS A 77 4.93 -4.99 1.88
N ALA A 78 4.10 -4.23 1.17
CA ALA A 78 4.01 -2.78 1.30
C ALA A 78 3.50 -2.35 2.69
N LEU A 79 2.49 -3.06 3.23
CA LEU A 79 2.01 -2.82 4.59
C LEU A 79 3.10 -3.11 5.63
N ARG A 80 3.80 -4.22 5.52
CA ARG A 80 4.92 -4.55 6.43
C ARG A 80 6.03 -3.51 6.37
N ALA A 81 6.33 -2.98 5.18
CA ALA A 81 7.35 -1.95 4.99
C ALA A 81 7.02 -0.64 5.73
N ILE A 82 5.77 -0.13 5.62
CA ILE A 82 5.38 1.08 6.36
C ILE A 82 5.37 0.82 7.87
N MET A 83 4.90 -0.34 8.33
CA MET A 83 4.92 -0.71 9.74
C MET A 83 6.36 -0.77 10.28
N ALA A 84 7.29 -1.34 9.54
CA ALA A 84 8.72 -1.38 9.89
C ALA A 84 9.32 0.03 9.93
N LYS A 85 8.99 0.87 8.94
CA LYS A 85 9.42 2.28 8.91
C LYS A 85 8.95 3.05 10.15
N VAL A 86 7.67 2.92 10.51
CA VAL A 86 7.12 3.54 11.74
C VAL A 86 7.85 3.05 12.99
N LYS A 87 8.10 1.75 13.09
CA LYS A 87 8.87 1.17 14.21
C LYS A 87 10.28 1.73 14.30
N THR A 88 10.94 1.92 13.16
CA THR A 88 12.29 2.52 13.08
C THR A 88 12.24 3.99 13.52
N LEU A 89 11.28 4.77 13.06
CA LEU A 89 11.10 6.15 13.48
C LEU A 89 10.87 6.27 14.99
N CYS A 90 10.07 5.38 15.58
CA CYS A 90 9.86 5.33 17.03
C CYS A 90 11.16 5.00 17.82
N ARG A 91 12.08 4.23 17.23
CA ARG A 91 13.37 3.93 17.84
C ARG A 91 14.35 5.10 17.72
N GLN A 92 14.33 5.80 16.59
CA GLN A 92 15.20 6.95 16.33
C GLN A 92 14.83 8.17 17.17
N VAL A 93 13.54 8.35 17.46
CA VAL A 93 13.07 9.39 18.38
C VAL A 93 13.19 8.83 19.79
N GLY A 94 14.20 9.26 20.53
CA GLY A 94 14.40 8.82 21.92
C GLY A 94 13.16 9.14 22.80
N THR A 95 12.94 8.33 23.83
CA THR A 95 11.81 8.50 24.74
C THR A 95 11.94 9.74 25.66
N ASN A 96 13.04 10.45 25.60
CA ASN A 96 13.26 11.75 26.25
C ASN A 96 12.73 12.93 25.42
N GLN A 97 12.37 12.70 24.17
CA GLN A 97 11.79 13.72 23.27
C GLN A 97 10.27 13.84 23.46
N PRO A 98 9.68 15.01 23.21
CA PRO A 98 8.22 15.18 23.29
C PRO A 98 7.49 14.36 22.20
N LEU A 99 6.24 14.02 22.46
CA LEU A 99 5.38 13.32 21.50
C LEU A 99 5.30 14.06 20.15
N ASP A 100 5.32 15.39 20.18
CA ASP A 100 5.29 16.23 18.98
C ASP A 100 6.42 15.91 17.98
N ALA A 101 7.63 15.67 18.50
CA ALA A 101 8.79 15.29 17.69
C ALA A 101 8.58 13.93 17.01
N LEU A 102 7.94 12.97 17.70
CA LEU A 102 7.60 11.68 17.12
C LEU A 102 6.53 11.82 16.02
N LEU A 103 5.45 12.56 16.31
CA LEU A 103 4.35 12.77 15.37
C LEU A 103 4.82 13.52 14.12
N ALA A 104 5.76 14.47 14.26
CA ALA A 104 6.36 15.19 13.14
C ALA A 104 7.04 14.26 12.14
N ARG A 105 7.61 13.14 12.59
CA ARG A 105 8.28 12.16 11.72
C ARG A 105 7.36 11.08 11.19
N ILE A 106 6.39 10.62 11.99
CA ILE A 106 5.47 9.54 11.59
C ILE A 106 4.44 10.06 10.58
N ASN A 107 3.84 11.22 10.84
CA ASN A 107 2.71 11.73 10.04
C ASN A 107 3.02 11.87 8.55
N PRO A 108 4.14 12.48 8.10
CA PRO A 108 4.46 12.59 6.68
C PRO A 108 4.62 11.22 6.01
N ALA A 109 5.28 10.27 6.68
CA ALA A 109 5.51 8.94 6.15
C ALA A 109 4.20 8.17 5.95
N VAL A 110 3.31 8.20 6.95
CA VAL A 110 2.01 7.52 6.88
C VAL A 110 1.07 8.21 5.91
N ARG A 111 1.03 9.55 5.89
CA ARG A 111 0.21 10.34 4.96
C ARG A 111 0.59 10.06 3.51
N GLY A 112 1.88 10.09 3.19
CA GLY A 112 2.38 9.79 1.85
C GLY A 112 2.03 8.36 1.41
N TRP A 113 2.18 7.38 2.32
CA TRP A 113 1.80 6.00 2.05
C TRP A 113 0.29 5.85 1.81
N CYS A 114 -0.56 6.45 2.64
CA CYS A 114 -2.01 6.43 2.46
C CYS A 114 -2.45 7.14 1.17
N ALA A 115 -1.81 8.26 0.81
CA ALA A 115 -2.08 8.98 -0.43
C ALA A 115 -1.79 8.12 -1.66
N TYR A 116 -0.68 7.38 -1.66
CA TYR A 116 -0.32 6.45 -2.73
C TYR A 116 -1.35 5.32 -2.89
N PHE A 117 -1.84 4.76 -1.79
CA PHE A 117 -2.80 3.65 -1.81
C PHE A 117 -4.28 4.10 -1.76
N ARG A 118 -4.55 5.39 -1.84
CA ARG A 118 -5.91 5.95 -1.84
C ARG A 118 -6.81 5.42 -2.97
N PRO A 119 -6.32 5.26 -4.23
CA PRO A 119 -7.18 4.88 -5.36
C PRO A 119 -7.59 3.40 -5.36
N GLY A 120 -7.15 2.60 -4.40
CA GLY A 120 -7.45 1.17 -4.31
C GLY A 120 -8.53 0.81 -3.29
N VAL A 121 -8.78 -0.49 -3.14
CA VAL A 121 -9.64 -1.07 -2.09
C VAL A 121 -8.83 -1.14 -0.79
N SER A 122 -8.49 0.00 -0.22
CA SER A 122 -7.48 0.11 0.84
C SER A 122 -8.05 0.32 2.24
N PHE A 123 -9.39 0.49 2.37
CA PHE A 123 -10.02 0.84 3.65
C PHE A 123 -9.69 -0.15 4.77
N ALA A 124 -9.79 -1.46 4.53
CA ALA A 124 -9.47 -2.47 5.54
C ALA A 124 -8.00 -2.40 5.96
N THR A 125 -7.10 -2.16 5.00
CA THR A 125 -5.66 -2.01 5.26
C THR A 125 -5.38 -0.72 6.05
N PHE A 126 -6.07 0.37 5.74
CA PHE A 126 -5.97 1.64 6.48
C PHE A 126 -6.48 1.50 7.92
N SER A 127 -7.58 0.76 8.11
CA SER A 127 -8.11 0.44 9.44
C SER A 127 -7.11 -0.36 10.27
N TYR A 128 -6.50 -1.37 9.67
CA TYR A 128 -5.44 -2.14 10.32
C TYR A 128 -4.22 -1.28 10.66
N LEU A 129 -3.76 -0.43 9.73
CA LEU A 129 -2.63 0.48 9.94
C LEU A 129 -2.94 1.48 11.06
N ARG A 130 -4.17 2.02 11.12
CA ARG A 130 -4.63 2.88 12.22
C ARG A 130 -4.46 2.21 13.58
N HIS A 131 -4.94 0.97 13.70
CA HIS A 131 -4.80 0.20 14.93
C HIS A 131 -3.32 -0.02 15.30
N TYR A 132 -2.50 -0.40 14.33
CA TYR A 132 -1.07 -0.58 14.54
C TYR A 132 -0.37 0.70 15.00
N LEU A 133 -0.67 1.85 14.39
CA LEU A 133 -0.11 3.15 14.76
C LEU A 133 -0.46 3.50 16.20
N TRP A 134 -1.73 3.34 16.58
CA TRP A 134 -2.19 3.60 17.93
C TRP A 134 -1.38 2.81 18.97
N HIS A 135 -1.25 1.51 18.77
CA HIS A 135 -0.49 0.64 19.67
C HIS A 135 1.01 0.92 19.66
N THR A 136 1.56 1.33 18.53
CA THR A 136 3.00 1.63 18.43
C THR A 136 3.34 2.92 19.17
N VAL A 137 2.53 3.95 19.01
CA VAL A 137 2.67 5.21 19.77
C VAL A 137 2.42 4.96 21.26
N TRP A 138 1.41 4.15 21.62
CA TRP A 138 1.17 3.73 23.00
C TRP A 138 2.40 3.11 23.65
N ARG A 139 3.04 2.14 22.98
CA ARG A 139 4.25 1.49 23.49
C ARG A 139 5.40 2.46 23.67
N TRP A 140 5.52 3.44 22.77
CA TRP A 140 6.53 4.49 22.86
C TRP A 140 6.26 5.43 24.04
N VAL A 141 5.04 5.90 24.21
CA VAL A 141 4.64 6.78 25.32
C VAL A 141 4.82 6.09 26.68
N ARG A 142 4.49 4.80 26.78
CA ARG A 142 4.71 4.02 28.01
C ARG A 142 6.16 3.92 28.46
N LYS A 143 7.11 4.04 27.54
CA LYS A 143 8.54 4.03 27.84
C LYS A 143 9.06 5.39 28.30
N HIS A 144 8.23 6.41 28.24
CA HIS A 144 8.60 7.76 28.65
C HIS A 144 8.91 7.79 30.16
N PRO A 145 10.10 8.21 30.59
CA PRO A 145 10.42 8.29 32.01
C PRO A 145 9.50 9.28 32.73
N LYS A 146 9.07 8.93 33.93
CA LYS A 146 8.25 9.79 34.83
C LYS A 146 6.79 10.07 34.39
N THR A 147 6.22 9.31 33.47
CA THR A 147 4.85 9.58 33.03
C THR A 147 3.90 8.47 33.49
N GLY A 148 3.16 8.72 34.58
CA GLY A 148 2.09 7.83 35.01
C GLY A 148 0.90 7.81 34.07
N TRP A 149 0.13 6.70 34.04
CA TRP A 149 -1.03 6.49 33.17
C TRP A 149 -2.04 7.66 33.17
N ARG A 150 -2.35 8.21 34.36
CA ARG A 150 -3.27 9.36 34.50
C ARG A 150 -2.76 10.61 33.76
N LYS A 151 -1.45 10.85 33.82
CA LYS A 151 -0.80 11.96 33.15
C LYS A 151 -0.75 11.77 31.63
N ILE A 152 -0.46 10.53 31.18
CA ILE A 152 -0.51 10.15 29.77
C ILE A 152 -1.92 10.43 29.19
N ARG A 153 -2.96 9.94 29.86
CA ARG A 153 -4.35 10.14 29.41
C ARG A 153 -4.78 11.61 29.40
N ARG A 154 -4.33 12.41 30.36
CA ARG A 154 -4.65 13.83 30.44
C ARG A 154 -3.93 14.65 29.37
N HIS A 155 -2.66 14.36 29.09
CA HIS A 155 -1.86 15.17 28.15
C HIS A 155 -1.98 14.71 26.68
N TYR A 156 -2.15 13.42 26.44
CA TYR A 156 -2.09 12.86 25.10
C TYR A 156 -3.39 12.18 24.64
N GLY A 157 -4.37 12.07 25.53
CA GLY A 157 -5.70 11.59 25.19
C GLY A 157 -6.55 12.75 24.66
N GLY A 158 -6.41 13.10 23.39
CA GLY A 158 -7.26 14.06 22.72
C GLY A 158 -8.74 13.63 22.70
N ARG A 159 -9.62 14.48 22.19
CA ARG A 159 -11.05 14.17 22.01
C ARG A 159 -11.21 12.85 21.26
N GLY A 160 -11.66 11.79 21.94
CA GLY A 160 -11.92 10.49 21.34
C GLY A 160 -10.76 9.49 21.38
N SER A 161 -9.89 9.52 22.39
CA SER A 161 -8.78 8.55 22.59
C SER A 161 -7.77 8.39 21.45
N TRP A 162 -7.66 9.39 20.56
CA TRP A 162 -6.62 9.44 19.53
C TRP A 162 -5.41 10.26 20.03
N TRP A 163 -4.20 9.90 19.59
CA TRP A 163 -2.96 10.53 20.06
C TRP A 163 -2.82 11.94 19.51
N ALA A 164 -2.73 12.91 20.41
CA ALA A 164 -2.50 14.32 20.09
C ALA A 164 -1.47 14.91 21.05
N SER A 165 -0.63 15.80 20.54
CA SER A 165 0.17 16.76 21.31
C SER A 165 -0.51 18.14 21.25
N GLU A 166 0.09 19.16 21.83
CA GLU A 166 -0.43 20.53 21.78
C GLU A 166 -0.53 21.04 20.34
N ASN A 167 0.44 20.69 19.47
CA ASN A 167 0.55 21.22 18.12
C ASN A 167 0.22 20.22 17.02
N ARG A 168 0.16 18.92 17.33
CA ARG A 168 0.01 17.86 16.31
C ARG A 168 -0.84 16.72 16.80
N GLU A 169 -1.67 16.24 15.91
CA GLU A 169 -2.42 15.01 16.09
C GLU A 169 -1.78 13.89 15.24
N LEU A 170 -1.79 12.64 15.75
CA LEU A 170 -1.38 11.49 14.98
C LEU A 170 -2.27 11.38 13.73
N PHE A 171 -1.64 11.26 12.57
CA PHE A 171 -2.38 11.11 11.32
C PHE A 171 -3.28 9.87 11.35
N ASN A 172 -4.55 10.05 11.03
CA ASN A 172 -5.53 8.97 11.00
C ASN A 172 -5.66 8.42 9.56
N PRO A 173 -5.19 7.18 9.27
CA PRO A 173 -5.29 6.60 7.94
C PRO A 173 -6.71 6.54 7.38
N ILE A 174 -7.73 6.37 8.24
CA ILE A 174 -9.14 6.26 7.79
C ILE A 174 -9.68 7.60 7.29
N SER A 175 -9.12 8.74 7.73
CA SER A 175 -9.55 10.06 7.26
C SER A 175 -9.26 10.27 5.77
N VAL A 176 -8.37 9.46 5.19
CA VAL A 176 -8.15 9.44 3.75
C VAL A 176 -9.25 8.61 3.10
N GLY A 177 -10.27 9.26 2.59
CA GLY A 177 -11.33 8.57 1.84
C GLY A 177 -10.73 7.79 0.67
N THR A 178 -11.04 6.49 0.58
CA THR A 178 -10.61 5.67 -0.55
C THR A 178 -11.52 5.92 -1.75
N THR A 179 -10.93 6.26 -2.87
CA THR A 179 -11.65 6.43 -4.13
C THR A 179 -11.30 5.26 -5.02
N ARG A 180 -12.27 4.37 -5.30
CA ARG A 180 -12.05 3.33 -6.30
C ARG A 180 -11.87 3.98 -7.67
N TYR A 181 -10.73 3.78 -8.28
CA TYR A 181 -10.58 4.05 -9.70
C TYR A 181 -11.40 2.99 -10.47
N ARG A 182 -12.50 3.39 -11.05
CA ARG A 182 -13.22 2.55 -11.99
C ARG A 182 -12.56 2.74 -13.34
N TYR A 183 -11.88 1.71 -13.83
CA TYR A 183 -11.37 1.71 -15.19
C TYR A 183 -12.55 1.90 -16.16
N ARG A 184 -12.52 3.00 -16.89
CA ARG A 184 -13.48 3.33 -17.95
C ARG A 184 -12.74 3.18 -19.30
N GLY A 185 -12.22 1.98 -19.58
CA GLY A 185 -11.41 1.73 -20.78
C GLY A 185 -12.09 2.13 -22.08
N LEU A 186 -13.43 2.00 -22.15
CA LEU A 186 -14.23 2.44 -23.29
C LEU A 186 -14.41 3.98 -23.39
N ALA A 187 -14.01 4.74 -22.38
CA ALA A 187 -14.09 6.20 -22.37
C ALA A 187 -12.75 6.90 -22.60
N ILE A 188 -11.67 6.14 -22.72
CA ILE A 188 -10.33 6.66 -23.03
C ILE A 188 -10.11 6.42 -24.52
N LEU A 189 -10.14 7.50 -25.31
CA LEU A 189 -9.77 7.45 -26.72
C LEU A 189 -8.32 6.95 -26.82
N THR A 190 -8.13 5.86 -27.53
CA THR A 190 -6.82 5.35 -27.86
C THR A 190 -6.33 5.97 -29.16
N PRO A 191 -5.00 6.04 -29.44
CA PRO A 191 -4.49 6.51 -30.72
C PRO A 191 -5.05 5.74 -31.93
N TRP A 192 -5.60 4.56 -31.71
CA TRP A 192 -6.20 3.68 -32.72
C TRP A 192 -7.68 3.99 -32.99
N ASP A 193 -8.35 4.73 -32.09
CA ASP A 193 -9.75 5.13 -32.24
C ASP A 193 -9.89 6.40 -33.14
N ALA A 194 -8.78 7.02 -33.54
CA ALA A 194 -8.75 8.25 -34.32
C ALA A 194 -8.75 8.01 -35.85
N THR A 195 -8.91 6.77 -36.29
CA THR A 195 -9.01 6.39 -37.73
C THR A 195 -10.39 5.84 -38.03
N GLY A 196 -11.40 6.72 -38.01
CA GLY A 196 -12.74 6.51 -38.49
C GLY A 196 -13.25 7.79 -39.13
#